data_3bc63760a43c47282d68d769729b3808
#
_entry.id   3bc63760a43c47282d68d769729b3808
#
_cell.length_a   1.000
_cell.length_b   1.000
_cell.length_c   1.000
_cell.angle_alpha   90.00
_cell.angle_beta   90.00
_cell.angle_gamma   90.00
#
_symmetry.space_group_name_H-M   'P 1'
#
loop_
_entity.id
_entity.type
_entity.pdbx_description
1 polymer ?
#
loop_
_entity_poly.entity_id
_entity_poly.type
_entity_poly.pdbx_seq_one_letter_code
_entity_poly.pdbx_strand_id
1 'polypeptide(L)'
;MSFTPMTKKKSLQEAISDWEKENEGKKLSDEEWVDLIFRGISDLDSNSLNYIKNCKKLSLSSNFITKIPDLHFDNLEILSLGRNKIR
;
A
#
# COMPACT_ATOMS: atom_id res chain seq x y z
N MET A 1 14.09 21.27 -11.90
CA MET A 1 13.43 20.02 -11.49
C MET A 1 13.38 19.92 -9.98
N SER A 2 12.21 19.73 -9.45
CA SER A 2 12.08 19.60 -8.00
C SER A 2 12.25 18.14 -7.58
N PHE A 3 12.98 17.94 -6.51
CA PHE A 3 13.18 16.64 -5.91
C PHE A 3 12.45 16.61 -4.56
N THR A 4 11.55 15.68 -4.40
CA THR A 4 10.85 15.51 -3.14
C THR A 4 11.40 14.25 -2.47
N PRO A 5 12.18 14.37 -1.41
CA PRO A 5 12.69 13.20 -0.73
C PRO A 5 11.54 12.44 -0.07
N MET A 6 11.69 11.12 0.02
CA MET A 6 10.66 10.27 0.61
C MET A 6 10.72 10.30 2.13
N THR A 7 10.65 11.52 2.67
CA THR A 7 10.61 11.74 4.12
C THR A 7 9.20 12.00 4.62
N LYS A 8 8.29 12.39 3.71
CA LYS A 8 6.91 12.65 4.08
C LYS A 8 6.15 11.34 4.16
N LYS A 9 5.67 11.02 5.34
CA LYS A 9 4.90 9.81 5.58
C LYS A 9 3.46 9.98 5.10
N LYS A 10 2.90 8.91 4.56
CA LYS A 10 1.53 8.89 4.04
C LYS A 10 0.73 7.78 4.66
N SER A 11 -0.60 7.93 4.63
CA SER A 11 -1.49 6.82 4.94
C SER A 11 -1.62 5.93 3.71
N LEU A 12 -2.11 4.71 3.92
CA LEU A 12 -2.41 3.81 2.82
C LEU A 12 -3.46 4.44 1.89
N GLN A 13 -4.42 5.17 2.44
CA GLN A 13 -5.44 5.85 1.65
C GLN A 13 -4.82 6.85 0.66
N GLU A 14 -3.86 7.64 1.13
CA GLU A 14 -3.18 8.59 0.25
C GLU A 14 -2.41 7.88 -0.86
N ALA A 15 -1.73 6.80 -0.52
CA ALA A 15 -0.96 6.03 -1.50
C ALA A 15 -1.87 5.41 -2.57
N ILE A 16 -3.02 4.89 -2.16
CA ILE A 16 -4.01 4.35 -3.09
C ILE A 16 -4.53 5.44 -4.02
N SER A 17 -4.86 6.60 -3.46
CA SER A 17 -5.33 7.74 -4.23
C SER A 17 -4.30 8.17 -5.28
N ASP A 18 -3.03 8.24 -4.88
CA ASP A 18 -1.95 8.61 -5.79
C ASP A 18 -1.80 7.57 -6.92
N TRP A 19 -1.88 6.29 -6.57
CA TRP A 19 -1.79 5.22 -7.55
C TRP A 19 -2.91 5.31 -8.59
N GLU A 20 -4.13 5.57 -8.12
CA GLU A 20 -5.29 5.67 -9.01
C GLU A 20 -5.24 6.89 -9.92
N LYS A 21 -4.63 7.97 -9.45
CA LYS A 21 -4.39 9.15 -10.31
C LYS A 21 -3.35 8.86 -11.38
N GLU A 22 -2.33 8.08 -11.05
CA GLU A 22 -1.29 7.68 -12.00
C GLU A 22 -1.79 6.70 -13.04
N ASN A 23 -2.83 5.96 -12.70
CA ASN A 23 -3.40 4.90 -13.56
C ASN A 23 -4.86 5.21 -13.87
N GLU A 24 -5.08 6.27 -14.61
CA GLU A 24 -6.41 6.78 -14.92
C GLU A 24 -7.38 5.70 -15.38
N GLY A 25 -8.58 5.72 -14.80
CA GLY A 25 -9.63 4.78 -15.15
C GLY A 25 -9.52 3.43 -14.45
N LYS A 26 -8.48 3.23 -13.64
CA LYS A 26 -8.30 1.99 -12.89
C LYS A 26 -8.57 2.20 -11.41
N LYS A 27 -9.18 1.20 -10.79
CA LYS A 27 -9.39 1.18 -9.35
C LYS A 27 -8.51 0.09 -8.76
N LEU A 28 -7.76 0.44 -7.73
CA LEU A 28 -6.84 -0.52 -7.11
C LEU A 28 -7.60 -1.71 -6.49
N SER A 29 -8.87 -1.48 -6.10
CA SER A 29 -9.73 -2.53 -5.59
C SER A 29 -10.02 -3.64 -6.60
N ASP A 30 -9.82 -3.37 -7.90
CA ASP A 30 -10.05 -4.35 -8.97
C ASP A 30 -8.78 -5.10 -9.35
N GLU A 31 -7.64 -4.75 -8.76
CA GLU A 31 -6.36 -5.34 -9.15
C GLU A 31 -6.04 -6.57 -8.32
N GLU A 32 -5.59 -7.64 -8.99
CA GLU A 32 -5.12 -8.84 -8.28
C GLU A 32 -3.76 -8.60 -7.62
N TRP A 33 -2.93 -7.76 -8.22
CA TRP A 33 -1.63 -7.40 -7.69
C TRP A 33 -1.64 -5.92 -7.30
N VAL A 34 -1.59 -5.67 -6.00
CA VAL A 34 -1.50 -4.31 -5.46
C VAL A 34 -0.04 -4.04 -5.16
N ASP A 35 0.58 -3.21 -5.99
CA ASP A 35 1.99 -2.85 -5.85
C ASP A 35 2.10 -1.40 -5.38
N LEU A 36 2.42 -1.24 -4.11
CA LEU A 36 2.59 0.05 -3.47
C LEU A 36 3.99 0.19 -2.86
N ILE A 37 4.98 -0.30 -3.58
CA ILE A 37 6.37 -0.23 -3.17
C ILE A 37 6.84 1.22 -3.19
N PHE A 38 7.59 1.60 -2.17
CA PHE A 38 8.28 2.88 -2.13
C PHE A 38 7.34 4.08 -2.24
N ARG A 39 6.29 4.06 -1.43
CA ARG A 39 5.27 5.12 -1.43
C ARG A 39 5.26 5.99 -0.17
N GLY A 40 6.15 5.74 0.77
CA GLY A 40 6.19 6.52 2.01
C GLY A 40 5.08 6.15 3.00
N ILE A 41 4.49 4.98 2.87
CA ILE A 41 3.37 4.55 3.69
C ILE A 41 3.83 4.26 5.12
N SER A 42 3.18 4.86 6.10
CA SER A 42 3.45 4.59 7.51
C SER A 42 2.22 4.05 8.23
N ASP A 43 1.04 4.38 7.76
CA ASP A 43 -0.22 3.99 8.41
C ASP A 43 -1.05 3.10 7.50
N LEU A 44 -1.41 1.92 8.00
CA LEU A 44 -2.25 0.97 7.28
C LEU A 44 -3.68 1.02 7.85
N ASP A 45 -4.45 2.01 7.41
CA ASP A 45 -5.81 2.20 7.90
C ASP A 45 -6.74 1.08 7.44
N SER A 46 -7.67 0.69 8.32
CA SER A 46 -8.59 -0.43 8.08
C SER A 46 -9.46 -0.25 6.85
N ASN A 47 -9.93 0.97 6.61
CA ASN A 47 -10.79 1.23 5.47
C ASN A 47 -10.07 0.97 4.14
N SER A 48 -8.82 1.39 4.06
CA SER A 48 -8.02 1.20 2.85
C SER A 48 -7.63 -0.26 2.64
N LEU A 49 -7.33 -0.97 3.73
CA LEU A 49 -7.06 -2.41 3.64
C LEU A 49 -8.30 -3.14 3.15
N ASN A 50 -9.47 -2.77 3.65
CA ASN A 50 -10.73 -3.36 3.18
C ASN A 50 -10.98 -3.08 1.70
N TYR A 51 -10.60 -1.90 1.23
CA TYR A 51 -10.75 -1.52 -0.18
C TYR A 51 -9.95 -2.44 -1.11
N ILE A 52 -8.78 -2.90 -0.68
CA ILE A 52 -7.90 -3.76 -1.50
C ILE A 52 -7.93 -5.24 -1.06
N LYS A 53 -8.93 -5.63 -0.28
CA LYS A 53 -8.96 -6.96 0.35
C LYS A 53 -9.03 -8.16 -0.60
N ASN A 54 -9.38 -7.93 -1.86
CA ASN A 54 -9.53 -9.03 -2.82
C ASN A 54 -8.27 -9.34 -3.62
N CYS A 55 -7.17 -8.63 -3.36
CA CYS A 55 -5.95 -8.86 -4.10
C CYS A 55 -5.31 -10.20 -3.75
N LYS A 56 -4.54 -10.74 -4.67
CA LYS A 56 -3.77 -11.98 -4.48
C LYS A 56 -2.34 -11.69 -4.08
N LYS A 57 -1.80 -10.55 -4.51
CA LYS A 57 -0.45 -10.12 -4.15
C LYS A 57 -0.52 -8.70 -3.62
N LEU A 58 0.13 -8.48 -2.49
CA LEU A 58 0.21 -7.15 -1.88
C LEU A 58 1.67 -6.86 -1.58
N SER A 59 2.23 -5.86 -2.25
CA SER A 59 3.59 -5.42 -2.04
C SER A 59 3.60 -4.06 -1.35
N LEU A 60 4.09 -4.05 -0.13
CA LEU A 60 4.23 -2.84 0.69
C LEU A 60 5.69 -2.63 1.09
N SER A 61 6.61 -3.21 0.34
CA SER A 61 8.03 -3.13 0.63
C SER A 61 8.55 -1.70 0.49
N SER A 62 9.62 -1.39 1.21
CA SER A 62 10.29 -0.09 1.13
C SER A 62 9.39 1.08 1.48
N ASN A 63 8.66 0.95 2.57
CA ASN A 63 7.84 2.01 3.14
C ASN A 63 8.30 2.29 4.57
N PHE A 64 7.47 2.94 5.37
CA PHE A 64 7.79 3.28 6.75
C PHE A 64 6.83 2.61 7.74
N ILE A 65 6.34 1.42 7.38
CA ILE A 65 5.36 0.70 8.19
C ILE A 65 6.02 0.17 9.44
N THR A 66 5.40 0.39 10.60
CA THR A 66 5.92 -0.07 11.89
C THR A 66 5.05 -1.16 12.50
N LYS A 67 3.77 -1.18 12.16
CA LYS A 67 2.83 -2.15 12.72
C LYS A 67 1.95 -2.71 11.61
N ILE A 68 1.65 -4.00 11.71
CA ILE A 68 0.74 -4.66 10.79
C ILE A 68 -0.54 -4.96 11.57
N PRO A 69 -1.67 -4.37 11.20
CA PRO A 69 -2.95 -4.71 11.82
C PRO A 69 -3.42 -6.06 11.35
N ASP A 70 -4.51 -6.55 11.92
CA ASP A 70 -5.11 -7.81 11.46
C ASP A 70 -5.55 -7.65 10.01
N LEU A 71 -5.13 -8.59 9.18
CA LEU A 71 -5.46 -8.59 7.76
C LEU A 71 -6.56 -9.60 7.48
N HIS A 72 -7.62 -9.13 6.83
CA HIS A 72 -8.77 -9.97 6.48
C HIS A 72 -8.85 -10.13 4.96
N PHE A 73 -7.81 -10.75 4.41
CA PHE A 73 -7.65 -10.94 2.97
C PHE A 73 -7.88 -12.41 2.64
N ASP A 74 -9.04 -12.73 2.05
CA ASP A 74 -9.40 -14.12 1.76
C ASP A 74 -8.58 -14.76 0.63
N ASN A 75 -8.10 -13.94 -0.30
CA ASN A 75 -7.43 -14.45 -1.50
C ASN A 75 -5.93 -14.17 -1.55
N LEU A 76 -5.37 -13.61 -0.48
CA LEU A 76 -3.97 -13.19 -0.49
C LEU A 76 -3.04 -14.39 -0.50
N GLU A 77 -2.16 -14.44 -1.48
CA GLU A 77 -1.18 -15.51 -1.65
C GLU A 77 0.23 -15.04 -1.34
N ILE A 78 0.51 -13.77 -1.64
CA ILE A 78 1.86 -13.20 -1.45
C ILE A 78 1.74 -11.85 -0.76
N LEU A 79 2.48 -11.70 0.34
CA LEU A 79 2.57 -10.44 1.07
C LEU A 79 4.04 -10.08 1.22
N SER A 80 4.45 -8.94 0.67
CA SER A 80 5.83 -8.47 0.73
C SER A 80 5.90 -7.24 1.61
N LEU A 81 6.70 -7.33 2.69
CA LEU A 81 6.83 -6.27 3.69
C LEU A 81 8.29 -5.89 3.96
N GLY A 82 9.21 -6.29 3.09
CA GLY A 82 10.63 -6.01 3.28
C GLY A 82 10.94 -4.52 3.32
N ARG A 83 12.05 -4.17 3.95
CA ARG A 83 12.52 -2.78 4.04
C ARG A 83 11.48 -1.83 4.65
N ASN A 84 10.88 -2.27 5.73
CA ASN A 84 10.03 -1.45 6.57
C ASN A 84 10.65 -1.40 7.97
N LYS A 85 9.94 -0.83 8.91
CA LYS A 85 10.42 -0.72 10.30
C LYS A 85 9.50 -1.45 11.25
N ILE A 86 9.04 -2.61 10.83
CA ILE A 86 8.10 -3.43 11.59
C ILE A 86 8.80 -3.99 12.82
N ARG A 87 8.11 -3.95 13.94
CA ARG A 87 8.62 -4.41 15.23
C ARG A 87 7.75 -5.50 15.83
#